data_b86126ae0a7df05d871af47ea086d493
#
_entry.id   b86126ae0a7df05d871af47ea086d493
#
_cell.length_a   1.000
_cell.length_b   1.000
_cell.length_c   1.000
_cell.angle_alpha   90.00
_cell.angle_beta   90.00
_cell.angle_gamma   90.00
#
_symmetry.space_group_name_H-M   'P 1'
#
loop_
_entity.id
_entity.type
_entity.pdbx_description
1 polymer ?
#
loop_
_entity_poly.entity_id
_entity_poly.type
_entity_poly.pdbx_seq_one_letter_code
_entity_poly.pdbx_strand_id
1 'polypeptide(L)'
;HGVGITYFDSVDDWRFKVGSFADMLIPRQTPSSEERIDVAIGRRQYHLHELYAFIRNEKAAKAVGWDVDEVKRVMVKNVKNTGRSNGSSLSDYEALQAEVKNNDIHAGIQNPTVDVLHFWVRELDGSVSHYICAEDNPKEFMYKKPSRYSKPEQAYIMFTYGVGSNGTYHSIRGLGQRIFNHIQTSNRLRCQQIDGAMLSSAVMIQPENQRSLDELQFTFYGAYAVMSPNVKIVEKAI
;
A
#
# COMPACT_ATOMS: atom_id res chain seq x y z
N HIS A 1 3.18 6.62 6.94
CA HIS A 1 3.79 5.75 7.93
C HIS A 1 5.15 6.29 8.35
N GLY A 2 5.59 5.98 9.56
CA GLY A 2 6.90 6.42 10.11
C GLY A 2 7.96 5.31 10.06
N VAL A 3 7.71 4.25 9.28
CA VAL A 3 8.60 3.10 9.12
C VAL A 3 8.83 2.88 7.64
N GLY A 4 10.09 2.82 7.24
CA GLY A 4 10.54 2.39 5.93
C GLY A 4 11.16 1.00 6.04
N ILE A 5 10.99 0.17 5.02
CA ILE A 5 11.50 -1.19 5.00
C ILE A 5 12.34 -1.39 3.76
N THR A 6 13.49 -2.00 3.93
CA THR A 6 14.30 -2.51 2.82
C THR A 6 14.58 -3.98 3.04
N TYR A 7 14.65 -4.72 1.95
CA TYR A 7 15.01 -6.14 1.98
C TYR A 7 15.87 -6.49 0.77
N PHE A 8 16.68 -7.52 0.92
CA PHE A 8 17.46 -8.04 -0.17
C PHE A 8 16.58 -8.89 -1.10
N ASP A 9 16.59 -8.56 -2.38
CA ASP A 9 15.98 -9.36 -3.43
C ASP A 9 16.92 -10.51 -3.84
N SER A 10 18.19 -10.16 -4.03
CA SER A 10 19.28 -11.12 -4.23
C SER A 10 20.48 -10.69 -3.38
N VAL A 11 20.94 -11.60 -2.55
CA VAL A 11 22.14 -11.34 -1.72
C VAL A 11 23.42 -11.40 -2.56
N ASP A 12 23.41 -12.25 -3.58
CA ASP A 12 24.58 -12.44 -4.43
C ASP A 12 24.86 -11.21 -5.30
N ASP A 13 23.80 -10.52 -5.74
CA ASP A 13 23.88 -9.32 -6.57
C ASP A 13 23.80 -8.00 -5.77
N TRP A 14 23.72 -8.07 -4.46
CA TRP A 14 23.51 -6.89 -3.59
C TRP A 14 22.32 -6.01 -3.99
N ARG A 15 21.27 -6.64 -4.50
CA ARG A 15 20.04 -5.94 -4.89
C ARG A 15 19.11 -5.81 -3.70
N PHE A 16 18.77 -4.57 -3.37
CA PHE A 16 17.70 -4.32 -2.40
C PHE A 16 16.49 -3.75 -3.06
N LYS A 17 15.35 -4.07 -2.47
CA LYS A 17 14.07 -3.45 -2.78
C LYS A 17 13.56 -2.70 -1.56
N VAL A 18 12.87 -1.60 -1.82
CA VAL A 18 12.13 -0.87 -0.79
C VAL A 18 10.72 -1.44 -0.75
N GLY A 19 10.29 -1.87 0.43
CA GLY A 19 8.94 -2.37 0.67
C GLY A 19 8.09 -1.37 1.42
N SER A 20 6.78 -1.49 1.28
CA SER A 20 5.83 -0.79 2.13
C SER A 20 5.71 -1.49 3.49
N PHE A 21 5.55 -0.71 4.56
CA PHE A 21 5.22 -1.29 5.87
C PHE A 21 3.86 -2.02 5.84
N ALA A 22 2.98 -1.68 4.90
CA ALA A 22 1.72 -2.37 4.68
C ALA A 22 1.90 -3.82 4.18
N ASP A 23 3.02 -4.10 3.52
CA ASP A 23 3.33 -5.43 2.99
C ASP A 23 4.11 -6.30 3.99
N MET A 24 4.38 -5.76 5.17
CA MET A 24 5.06 -6.48 6.24
C MET A 24 4.14 -6.72 7.42
N LEU A 25 4.04 -7.97 7.82
CA LEU A 25 3.26 -8.40 8.97
C LEU A 25 4.22 -8.72 10.12
N ILE A 26 4.13 -7.93 11.18
CA ILE A 26 4.91 -8.10 12.41
C ILE A 26 3.92 -8.26 13.56
N PRO A 27 4.23 -9.06 14.58
CA PRO A 27 3.40 -9.16 15.77
C PRO A 27 3.15 -7.76 16.37
N ARG A 28 1.90 -7.49 16.75
CA ARG A 28 1.46 -6.15 17.21
C ARG A 28 2.24 -5.61 18.41
N GLN A 29 2.75 -6.51 19.23
CA GLN A 29 3.45 -6.16 20.46
C GLN A 29 4.97 -6.05 20.28
N THR A 30 5.50 -6.19 19.07
CA THR A 30 6.94 -6.14 18.81
C THR A 30 7.50 -4.77 19.18
N PRO A 31 8.47 -4.69 20.11
CA PRO A 31 9.09 -3.43 20.50
C PRO A 31 9.88 -2.83 19.34
N SER A 32 9.83 -1.50 19.19
CA SER A 32 10.58 -0.77 18.16
C SER A 32 12.01 -0.41 18.59
N SER A 33 12.31 -0.51 19.86
CA SER A 33 13.61 -0.18 20.44
C SER A 33 14.53 -1.40 20.62
N GLU A 34 13.97 -2.59 20.59
CA GLU A 34 14.69 -3.84 20.70
C GLU A 34 14.62 -4.56 19.35
N GLU A 35 15.77 -4.97 18.84
CA GLU A 35 15.86 -5.80 17.64
C GLU A 35 15.48 -7.25 17.99
N ARG A 36 14.24 -7.47 18.41
CA ARG A 36 13.70 -8.77 18.79
C ARG A 36 12.44 -9.07 18.02
N ILE A 37 12.61 -9.42 16.76
CA ILE A 37 11.52 -9.92 15.94
C ILE A 37 11.66 -11.44 15.89
N ASP A 38 10.72 -12.17 16.47
CA ASP A 38 10.71 -13.63 16.41
C ASP A 38 10.12 -14.13 15.11
N VAL A 39 9.19 -13.38 14.53
CA VAL A 39 8.54 -13.70 13.26
C VAL A 39 8.45 -12.44 12.40
N ALA A 40 9.05 -12.49 11.23
CA ALA A 40 8.92 -11.47 10.21
C ALA A 40 8.24 -12.07 8.98
N ILE A 41 7.12 -11.47 8.55
CA ILE A 41 6.35 -11.94 7.40
C ILE A 41 6.29 -10.81 6.39
N GLY A 42 6.70 -11.09 5.16
CA GLY A 42 6.60 -10.13 4.05
C GLY A 42 5.69 -10.65 2.95
N ARG A 43 4.74 -9.84 2.52
CA ARG A 43 3.94 -10.11 1.34
C ARG A 43 4.72 -9.75 0.09
N ARG A 44 4.72 -10.63 -0.88
CA ARG A 44 5.30 -10.41 -2.21
C ARG A 44 4.37 -10.94 -3.28
N GLN A 45 4.47 -10.37 -4.47
CA GLN A 45 3.79 -10.87 -5.64
C GLN A 45 4.78 -11.53 -6.57
N TYR A 46 4.47 -12.75 -6.99
CA TYR A 46 5.22 -13.45 -8.02
C TYR A 46 4.36 -13.62 -9.26
N HIS A 47 4.97 -13.43 -10.42
CA HIS A 47 4.36 -13.83 -11.68
C HIS A 47 4.47 -15.35 -11.85
N LEU A 48 3.53 -15.95 -12.57
CA LEU A 48 3.55 -17.39 -12.82
C LEU A 48 4.84 -17.88 -13.48
N HIS A 49 5.41 -17.09 -14.38
CA HIS A 49 6.68 -17.45 -15.02
C HIS A 49 7.86 -17.49 -14.03
N GLU A 50 7.85 -16.67 -13.00
CA GLU A 50 8.88 -16.68 -11.94
C GLU A 50 8.74 -17.94 -11.08
N LEU A 51 7.51 -18.28 -10.68
CA LEU A 51 7.24 -19.54 -9.95
C LEU A 51 7.63 -20.76 -10.78
N TYR A 52 7.32 -20.73 -12.09
CA TYR A 52 7.74 -21.79 -13.00
C TYR A 52 9.27 -21.90 -13.11
N ALA A 53 9.98 -20.79 -13.16
CA ALA A 53 11.44 -20.78 -13.21
C ALA A 53 12.06 -21.49 -11.99
N PHE A 54 11.47 -21.32 -10.80
CA PHE A 54 11.94 -22.00 -9.57
C PHE A 54 11.79 -23.51 -9.62
N ILE A 55 10.73 -24.03 -10.27
CA ILE A 55 10.43 -25.46 -10.32
C ILE A 55 10.82 -26.15 -11.64
N ARG A 56 11.39 -25.42 -12.61
CA ARG A 56 11.74 -25.93 -13.95
C ARG A 56 12.59 -27.19 -13.89
N ASN A 57 13.50 -27.27 -12.94
CA ASN A 57 14.28 -28.46 -12.65
C ASN A 57 13.82 -29.05 -11.30
N GLU A 58 12.91 -30.01 -11.34
CA GLU A 58 12.28 -30.56 -10.13
C GLU A 58 13.29 -31.13 -9.12
N LYS A 59 14.36 -31.79 -9.61
CA LYS A 59 15.39 -32.36 -8.73
C LYS A 59 16.16 -31.26 -8.00
N ALA A 60 16.55 -30.21 -8.72
CA ALA A 60 17.24 -29.07 -8.14
C ALA A 60 16.29 -28.26 -7.21
N ALA A 61 15.04 -28.07 -7.59
CA ALA A 61 14.04 -27.40 -6.79
C ALA A 61 13.82 -28.08 -5.43
N LYS A 62 13.63 -29.41 -5.42
CA LYS A 62 13.50 -30.20 -4.18
C LYS A 62 14.77 -30.14 -3.31
N ALA A 63 15.95 -30.16 -3.90
CA ALA A 63 17.21 -30.02 -3.17
C ALA A 63 17.38 -28.64 -2.52
N VAL A 64 16.81 -27.60 -3.14
CA VAL A 64 16.81 -26.23 -2.58
C VAL A 64 15.75 -26.05 -1.49
N GLY A 65 14.72 -26.88 -1.43
CA GLY A 65 13.66 -26.84 -0.42
C GLY A 65 12.27 -26.45 -0.96
N TRP A 66 12.08 -26.45 -2.29
CA TRP A 66 10.78 -26.22 -2.91
C TRP A 66 9.92 -27.50 -2.91
N ASP A 67 8.66 -27.35 -2.54
CA ASP A 67 7.63 -28.36 -2.78
C ASP A 67 7.03 -28.11 -4.16
N VAL A 68 7.47 -28.93 -5.13
CA VAL A 68 7.09 -28.78 -6.53
C VAL A 68 5.60 -29.02 -6.73
N ASP A 69 5.01 -29.97 -5.99
CA ASP A 69 3.61 -30.33 -6.13
C ASP A 69 2.70 -29.21 -5.60
N GLU A 70 3.08 -28.58 -4.49
CA GLU A 70 2.32 -27.46 -3.95
C GLU A 70 2.42 -26.22 -4.85
N VAL A 71 3.62 -25.90 -5.35
CA VAL A 71 3.78 -24.81 -6.33
C VAL A 71 2.89 -25.01 -7.55
N LYS A 72 2.83 -26.23 -8.10
CA LYS A 72 1.95 -26.57 -9.22
C LYS A 72 0.47 -26.37 -8.90
N ARG A 73 0.03 -26.77 -7.70
CA ARG A 73 -1.35 -26.56 -7.25
C ARG A 73 -1.71 -25.06 -7.15
N VAL A 74 -0.81 -24.27 -6.57
CA VAL A 74 -1.00 -22.82 -6.45
C VAL A 74 -1.09 -22.16 -7.82
N MET A 75 -0.23 -22.54 -8.76
CA MET A 75 -0.27 -22.03 -10.14
C MET A 75 -1.61 -22.35 -10.82
N VAL A 76 -2.05 -23.61 -10.76
CA VAL A 76 -3.34 -24.05 -11.36
C VAL A 76 -4.53 -23.32 -10.72
N LYS A 77 -4.53 -23.17 -9.40
CA LYS A 77 -5.60 -22.45 -8.68
C LYS A 77 -5.71 -21.00 -9.14
N ASN A 78 -4.59 -20.32 -9.32
CA ASN A 78 -4.60 -18.92 -9.74
C ASN A 78 -5.07 -18.75 -11.20
N VAL A 79 -4.71 -19.65 -12.09
CA VAL A 79 -5.24 -19.64 -13.46
C VAL A 79 -6.76 -19.86 -13.48
N LYS A 80 -7.28 -20.74 -12.63
CA LYS A 80 -8.72 -20.95 -12.49
C LYS A 80 -9.46 -19.72 -11.99
N ASN A 81 -8.91 -19.03 -10.98
CA ASN A 81 -9.50 -17.81 -10.43
C ASN A 81 -9.58 -16.69 -11.48
N THR A 82 -8.71 -16.71 -12.49
CA THR A 82 -8.78 -15.78 -13.63
C THR A 82 -9.80 -16.20 -14.70
N GLY A 83 -10.60 -17.24 -14.47
CA GLY A 83 -11.73 -17.64 -15.32
C GLY A 83 -11.38 -18.47 -16.54
N ARG A 84 -10.17 -19.05 -16.62
CA ARG A 84 -9.65 -19.70 -17.83
C ARG A 84 -9.58 -21.23 -17.82
N SER A 85 -9.69 -21.87 -16.68
CA SER A 85 -9.62 -23.33 -16.61
C SER A 85 -10.76 -23.92 -15.78
N ASN A 86 -11.47 -24.90 -16.36
CA ASN A 86 -12.53 -25.64 -15.68
C ASN A 86 -12.06 -26.99 -15.09
N GLY A 87 -10.77 -27.30 -15.13
CA GLY A 87 -10.21 -28.58 -14.73
C GLY A 87 -9.39 -28.53 -13.42
N SER A 88 -9.24 -29.64 -12.73
CA SER A 88 -8.49 -29.75 -11.48
C SER A 88 -7.37 -30.79 -11.52
N SER A 89 -6.89 -31.16 -12.71
CA SER A 89 -5.99 -32.29 -12.91
C SER A 89 -4.55 -31.87 -13.28
N LEU A 90 -3.62 -32.83 -13.18
CA LEU A 90 -2.24 -32.70 -13.67
C LEU A 90 -2.18 -32.32 -15.15
N SER A 91 -3.18 -32.71 -15.95
CA SER A 91 -3.34 -32.32 -17.35
C SER A 91 -3.44 -30.80 -17.54
N ASP A 92 -4.02 -30.07 -16.55
CA ASP A 92 -4.13 -28.62 -16.62
C ASP A 92 -2.78 -27.95 -16.41
N TYR A 93 -1.91 -28.54 -15.61
CA TYR A 93 -0.55 -28.06 -15.44
C TYR A 93 0.29 -28.26 -16.72
N GLU A 94 0.15 -29.41 -17.39
CA GLU A 94 0.80 -29.67 -18.66
C GLU A 94 0.31 -28.71 -19.76
N ALA A 95 -1.00 -28.43 -19.79
CA ALA A 95 -1.59 -27.45 -20.69
C ALA A 95 -1.03 -26.04 -20.40
N LEU A 96 -0.92 -25.68 -19.15
CA LEU A 96 -0.34 -24.40 -18.70
C LEU A 96 1.16 -24.31 -19.05
N GLN A 97 1.91 -25.41 -18.94
CA GLN A 97 3.29 -25.48 -19.40
C GLN A 97 3.40 -25.29 -20.92
N ALA A 98 2.49 -25.87 -21.69
CA ALA A 98 2.47 -25.71 -23.14
C ALA A 98 2.16 -24.26 -23.52
N GLU A 99 1.20 -23.63 -22.83
CA GLU A 99 0.83 -22.23 -23.02
C GLU A 99 2.00 -21.27 -22.69
N VAL A 100 2.69 -21.50 -21.58
CA VAL A 100 3.88 -20.72 -21.18
C VAL A 100 5.04 -20.91 -22.15
N LYS A 101 5.23 -22.13 -22.66
CA LYS A 101 6.30 -22.44 -23.64
C LYS A 101 6.03 -21.84 -25.01
N ASN A 102 4.78 -21.83 -25.46
CA ASN A 102 4.40 -21.36 -26.79
C ASN A 102 4.29 -19.85 -26.92
N ASN A 103 4.55 -19.06 -25.87
CA ASN A 103 4.45 -17.61 -25.88
C ASN A 103 3.09 -17.04 -26.34
N ASP A 104 2.05 -17.86 -26.43
CA ASP A 104 0.69 -17.49 -26.82
C ASP A 104 -0.03 -16.64 -25.76
N ILE A 105 0.70 -16.26 -24.71
CA ILE A 105 0.26 -15.38 -23.63
C ILE A 105 -0.09 -13.97 -24.14
N HIS A 106 0.24 -13.63 -25.37
CA HIS A 106 0.03 -12.30 -25.93
C HIS A 106 -1.42 -11.93 -26.29
N ALA A 107 -2.33 -12.89 -26.30
CA ALA A 107 -3.73 -12.60 -26.60
C ALA A 107 -4.53 -12.15 -25.37
N GLY A 108 -4.14 -11.04 -24.75
CA GLY A 108 -4.95 -10.36 -23.74
C GLY A 108 -4.99 -11.00 -22.34
N ILE A 109 -4.03 -11.88 -22.03
CA ILE A 109 -3.85 -12.40 -20.67
C ILE A 109 -2.97 -11.42 -19.89
N GLN A 110 -3.55 -10.74 -18.93
CA GLN A 110 -2.77 -10.21 -17.82
C GLN A 110 -2.02 -11.38 -17.20
N ASN A 111 -0.68 -11.30 -17.17
CA ASN A 111 0.15 -12.32 -16.55
C ASN A 111 -0.28 -12.45 -15.07
N PRO A 112 -0.99 -13.52 -14.68
CA PRO A 112 -1.58 -13.58 -13.35
C PRO A 112 -0.46 -13.58 -12.32
N THR A 113 -0.66 -12.76 -11.29
CA THR A 113 0.24 -12.69 -10.14
C THR A 113 -0.31 -13.53 -9.00
N VAL A 114 0.58 -14.13 -8.24
CA VAL A 114 0.28 -14.90 -7.03
C VAL A 114 0.80 -14.11 -5.84
N ASP A 115 -0.08 -13.82 -4.89
CA ASP A 115 0.31 -13.22 -3.62
C ASP A 115 0.89 -14.30 -2.71
N VAL A 116 2.13 -14.08 -2.28
CA VAL A 116 2.92 -15.03 -1.50
C VAL A 116 3.38 -14.39 -0.22
N LEU A 117 3.37 -15.16 0.85
CA LEU A 117 3.87 -14.76 2.15
C LEU A 117 5.22 -15.44 2.40
N HIS A 118 6.22 -14.63 2.67
CA HIS A 118 7.54 -15.06 3.11
C HIS A 118 7.62 -14.94 4.62
N PHE A 119 7.91 -16.04 5.28
CA PHE A 119 8.06 -16.12 6.74
C PHE A 119 9.50 -16.35 7.10
N TRP A 120 10.04 -15.52 7.96
CA TRP A 120 11.27 -15.80 8.70
C TRP A 120 10.90 -16.00 10.16
N VAL A 121 11.06 -17.20 10.61
CA VAL A 121 10.62 -17.63 11.96
C VAL A 121 11.83 -18.08 12.75
N ARG A 122 11.94 -17.60 13.98
CA ARG A 122 12.92 -18.11 14.95
C ARG A 122 12.35 -19.40 15.54
N GLU A 123 13.04 -20.49 15.31
CA GLU A 123 12.68 -21.79 15.86
C GLU A 123 13.05 -21.87 17.35
N LEU A 124 12.54 -22.91 18.03
CA LEU A 124 12.80 -23.12 19.47
C LEU A 124 14.28 -23.36 19.80
N ASP A 125 15.06 -23.85 18.85
CA ASP A 125 16.51 -24.05 18.97
C ASP A 125 17.31 -22.76 18.74
N GLY A 126 16.62 -21.65 18.43
CA GLY A 126 17.23 -20.35 18.14
C GLY A 126 17.64 -20.17 16.67
N SER A 127 17.55 -21.21 15.83
CA SER A 127 17.79 -21.10 14.40
C SER A 127 16.68 -20.32 13.70
N VAL A 128 16.95 -19.79 12.52
CA VAL A 128 15.94 -19.09 11.70
C VAL A 128 15.60 -19.94 10.49
N SER A 129 14.33 -20.21 10.32
CA SER A 129 13.81 -20.91 9.15
C SER A 129 13.07 -19.94 8.22
N HIS A 130 13.20 -20.17 6.93
CA HIS A 130 12.51 -19.44 5.89
C HIS A 130 11.44 -20.34 5.24
N TYR A 131 10.20 -19.87 5.29
CA TYR A 131 9.04 -20.53 4.70
C TYR A 131 8.40 -19.61 3.68
N ILE A 132 7.84 -20.18 2.62
CA ILE A 132 7.04 -19.46 1.65
C ILE A 132 5.72 -20.21 1.47
N CYS A 133 4.60 -19.51 1.56
CA CYS A 133 3.28 -20.06 1.25
C CYS A 133 2.48 -19.09 0.38
N ALA A 134 1.46 -19.59 -0.29
CA ALA A 134 0.47 -18.74 -0.94
C ALA A 134 -0.40 -18.04 0.13
N GLU A 135 -0.77 -16.79 -0.09
CA GLU A 135 -1.64 -16.05 0.84
C GLU A 135 -3.01 -16.74 0.99
N ASP A 136 -3.51 -17.34 -0.08
CA ASP A 136 -4.78 -18.07 -0.10
C ASP A 136 -4.76 -19.40 0.70
N ASN A 137 -3.57 -19.98 0.92
CA ASN A 137 -3.41 -21.23 1.64
C ASN A 137 -2.17 -21.20 2.56
N PRO A 138 -2.25 -20.50 3.69
CA PRO A 138 -1.11 -20.34 4.59
C PRO A 138 -0.74 -21.61 5.37
N LYS A 139 -1.50 -22.70 5.22
CA LYS A 139 -1.24 -23.97 5.90
C LYS A 139 -0.26 -24.87 5.17
N GLU A 140 -0.12 -24.70 3.87
CA GLU A 140 0.76 -25.50 3.03
C GLU A 140 1.92 -24.65 2.51
N PHE A 141 3.13 -25.14 2.75
CA PHE A 141 4.33 -24.39 2.39
C PHE A 141 4.83 -24.83 1.02
N MET A 142 4.99 -23.87 0.12
CA MET A 142 5.65 -24.05 -1.17
C MET A 142 7.17 -24.18 -1.05
N TYR A 143 7.74 -23.61 0.02
CA TYR A 143 9.17 -23.60 0.28
C TYR A 143 9.46 -23.69 1.76
N LYS A 144 10.46 -24.49 2.12
CA LYS A 144 10.95 -24.64 3.48
C LYS A 144 12.44 -24.91 3.48
N LYS A 145 13.20 -24.03 4.14
CA LYS A 145 14.64 -24.21 4.32
C LYS A 145 15.15 -23.45 5.55
N PRO A 146 16.18 -23.93 6.24
CA PRO A 146 16.92 -23.11 7.18
C PRO A 146 17.42 -21.84 6.50
N SER A 147 17.22 -20.71 7.14
CA SER A 147 17.64 -19.42 6.61
C SER A 147 19.17 -19.26 6.71
N ARG A 148 19.74 -18.47 5.80
CA ARG A 148 21.13 -18.00 5.92
C ARG A 148 21.30 -16.92 6.98
N TYR A 149 20.21 -16.32 7.43
CA TYR A 149 20.21 -15.27 8.43
C TYR A 149 20.20 -15.88 9.84
N SER A 150 20.99 -15.33 10.74
CA SER A 150 21.01 -15.74 12.15
C SER A 150 19.85 -15.12 12.96
N LYS A 151 19.23 -14.06 12.43
CA LYS A 151 18.10 -13.36 13.04
C LYS A 151 17.06 -12.97 11.99
N PRO A 152 15.74 -13.04 12.31
CA PRO A 152 14.70 -12.62 11.38
C PRO A 152 14.80 -11.14 10.95
N GLU A 153 15.34 -10.27 11.82
CA GLU A 153 15.53 -8.85 11.53
C GLU A 153 16.51 -8.61 10.38
N GLN A 154 17.42 -9.54 10.12
CA GLN A 154 18.38 -9.43 9.03
C GLN A 154 17.73 -9.60 7.64
N ALA A 155 16.55 -10.22 7.59
CA ALA A 155 15.80 -10.37 6.35
C ALA A 155 15.13 -9.07 5.93
N TYR A 156 14.76 -8.23 6.90
CA TYR A 156 14.11 -6.93 6.68
C TYR A 156 14.78 -5.86 7.54
N ILE A 157 15.36 -4.88 6.89
CA ILE A 157 15.96 -3.73 7.58
C ILE A 157 14.90 -2.66 7.70
N MET A 158 14.52 -2.34 8.92
CA MET A 158 13.50 -1.34 9.22
C MET A 158 14.13 -0.02 9.65
N PHE A 159 13.78 1.04 8.93
CA PHE A 159 14.15 2.41 9.27
C PHE A 159 12.96 3.08 9.93
N THR A 160 13.13 3.55 11.16
CA THR A 160 12.08 4.19 11.93
C THR A 160 12.33 5.68 12.04
N TYR A 161 11.29 6.49 11.91
CA TYR A 161 11.37 7.94 12.10
C TYR A 161 11.58 8.32 13.58
N GLY A 162 11.30 7.42 14.49
CA GLY A 162 11.47 7.61 15.93
C GLY A 162 10.82 6.47 16.70
N VAL A 163 10.89 6.54 18.00
CA VAL A 163 10.27 5.54 18.89
C VAL A 163 8.76 5.77 18.90
N GLY A 164 7.98 4.69 18.79
CA GLY A 164 6.54 4.75 18.91
C GLY A 164 6.07 5.16 20.31
N SER A 165 4.90 5.75 20.42
CA SER A 165 4.34 6.21 21.72
C SER A 165 4.23 5.08 22.76
N ASN A 166 3.97 3.85 22.31
CA ASN A 166 3.88 2.67 23.16
C ASN A 166 5.15 1.79 23.05
N GLY A 167 6.23 2.29 22.47
CA GLY A 167 7.45 1.52 22.24
C GLY A 167 7.33 0.42 21.17
N THR A 168 6.23 0.33 20.42
CA THR A 168 6.02 -0.70 19.39
C THR A 168 6.13 -0.12 17.99
N TYR A 169 6.47 -0.96 17.00
CA TYR A 169 6.54 -0.54 15.58
C TYR A 169 5.23 0.03 15.07
N HIS A 170 4.08 -0.53 15.47
CA HIS A 170 2.76 -0.07 15.04
C HIS A 170 2.37 1.29 15.60
N SER A 171 3.01 1.77 16.65
CA SER A 171 2.76 3.07 17.26
C SER A 171 3.62 4.19 16.69
N ILE A 172 4.54 3.89 15.77
CA ILE A 172 5.41 4.87 15.15
C ILE A 172 4.62 5.74 14.18
N ARG A 173 4.64 7.05 14.43
CA ARG A 173 4.01 8.05 13.58
C ARG A 173 5.06 8.74 12.72
N GLY A 174 4.79 8.81 11.42
CA GLY A 174 5.63 9.56 10.49
C GLY A 174 5.47 11.07 10.65
N LEU A 175 6.38 11.81 10.03
CA LEU A 175 6.36 13.27 10.05
C LEU A 175 5.00 13.84 9.60
N GLY A 176 4.45 13.32 8.50
CA GLY A 176 3.15 13.76 7.99
C GLY A 176 2.01 13.61 9.00
N GLN A 177 1.98 12.50 9.75
CA GLN A 177 0.97 12.31 10.80
C GLN A 177 1.16 13.24 11.99
N ARG A 178 2.41 13.60 12.33
CA ARG A 178 2.71 14.50 13.45
C ARG A 178 2.31 15.95 13.13
N ILE A 179 2.54 16.40 11.90
CA ILE A 179 2.25 17.77 11.49
C ILE A 179 0.84 17.93 10.88
N PHE A 180 0.09 16.85 10.70
CA PHE A 180 -1.22 16.88 10.03
C PHE A 180 -2.19 17.89 10.65
N ASN A 181 -2.31 17.91 11.98
CA ASN A 181 -3.20 18.84 12.66
C ASN A 181 -2.76 20.31 12.46
N HIS A 182 -1.45 20.56 12.44
CA HIS A 182 -0.92 21.91 12.18
C HIS A 182 -1.20 22.35 10.75
N ILE A 183 -1.04 21.45 9.78
CA ILE A 183 -1.37 21.72 8.38
C ILE A 183 -2.87 22.00 8.23
N GLN A 184 -3.74 21.19 8.85
CA GLN A 184 -5.18 21.43 8.81
C GLN A 184 -5.57 22.77 9.43
N THR A 185 -4.99 23.12 10.59
CA THR A 185 -5.24 24.41 11.24
C THR A 185 -4.77 25.55 10.35
N SER A 186 -3.58 25.46 9.79
CA SER A 186 -3.03 26.47 8.87
C SER A 186 -3.93 26.64 7.62
N ASN A 187 -4.40 25.55 7.03
CA ASN A 187 -5.32 25.62 5.89
C ASN A 187 -6.66 26.27 6.25
N ARG A 188 -7.22 25.95 7.42
CA ARG A 188 -8.46 26.59 7.90
C ARG A 188 -8.28 28.10 8.10
N LEU A 189 -7.19 28.50 8.75
CA LEU A 189 -6.87 29.92 8.93
C LEU A 189 -6.71 30.65 7.60
N ARG A 190 -6.02 30.01 6.65
CA ARG A 190 -5.86 30.57 5.30
C ARG A 190 -7.21 30.72 4.57
N CYS A 191 -8.08 29.73 4.64
CA CYS A 191 -9.43 29.82 4.08
C CYS A 191 -10.21 30.97 4.75
N GLN A 192 -10.19 31.07 6.09
CA GLN A 192 -10.85 32.14 6.82
C GLN A 192 -10.31 33.54 6.46
N GLN A 193 -9.00 33.67 6.25
CA GLN A 193 -8.39 34.90 5.77
C GLN A 193 -8.87 35.29 4.37
N ILE A 194 -8.94 34.32 3.47
CA ILE A 194 -9.44 34.53 2.11
C ILE A 194 -10.93 34.93 2.14
N ASP A 195 -11.75 34.19 2.90
CA ASP A 195 -13.18 34.48 3.06
C ASP A 195 -13.39 35.86 3.68
N GLY A 196 -12.60 36.19 4.71
CA GLY A 196 -12.59 37.53 5.33
C GLY A 196 -12.21 38.64 4.34
N ALA A 197 -11.18 38.39 3.51
CA ALA A 197 -10.77 39.35 2.48
C ALA A 197 -11.87 39.51 1.41
N MET A 198 -12.50 38.42 0.99
CA MET A 198 -13.61 38.44 0.04
C MET A 198 -14.81 39.21 0.63
N LEU A 199 -15.18 38.92 1.88
CA LEU A 199 -16.26 39.63 2.56
C LEU A 199 -15.92 41.11 2.79
N SER A 200 -14.64 41.43 3.05
CA SER A 200 -14.22 42.85 3.23
C SER A 200 -14.28 43.61 1.91
N SER A 201 -14.00 42.96 0.79
CA SER A 201 -14.08 43.58 -0.54
C SER A 201 -15.51 43.61 -1.13
N ALA A 202 -16.41 42.75 -0.64
CA ALA A 202 -17.79 42.74 -1.08
C ALA A 202 -18.53 43.97 -0.58
N VAL A 203 -19.23 44.66 -1.46
CA VAL A 203 -20.13 45.75 -1.11
C VAL A 203 -21.43 45.15 -0.59
N MET A 204 -21.77 45.37 0.67
CA MET A 204 -23.04 44.94 1.21
C MET A 204 -24.08 46.07 0.96
N ILE A 205 -25.20 45.68 0.42
CA ILE A 205 -26.28 46.58 0.04
C ILE A 205 -27.52 46.14 0.80
N GLN A 206 -28.19 47.08 1.40
CA GLN A 206 -29.45 46.88 2.11
C GLN A 206 -30.55 47.76 1.52
N PRO A 207 -31.74 47.22 1.19
CA PRO A 207 -32.86 48.03 0.81
C PRO A 207 -33.33 48.88 1.97
N GLU A 208 -33.71 50.10 1.70
CA GLU A 208 -34.17 51.05 2.72
C GLU A 208 -35.54 50.67 3.31
N ASN A 209 -36.40 50.05 2.50
CA ASN A 209 -37.70 49.55 2.87
C ASN A 209 -37.97 48.18 2.26
N GLN A 210 -38.82 47.37 2.88
CA GLN A 210 -39.17 46.04 2.45
C GLN A 210 -39.90 46.02 1.05
N ARG A 211 -40.57 47.12 0.71
CA ARG A 211 -41.20 47.29 -0.63
C ARG A 211 -40.20 47.54 -1.75
N SER A 212 -39.00 47.99 -1.44
CA SER A 212 -37.96 48.24 -2.46
C SER A 212 -37.13 46.99 -2.78
N LEU A 213 -37.42 45.83 -2.18
CA LEU A 213 -36.80 44.54 -2.54
C LEU A 213 -37.18 44.11 -3.97
N ASP A 214 -38.44 44.33 -4.38
CA ASP A 214 -38.95 43.94 -5.69
C ASP A 214 -38.48 44.92 -6.80
N GLU A 215 -37.99 46.10 -6.43
CA GLU A 215 -37.51 47.14 -7.36
C GLU A 215 -35.99 47.24 -7.43
N LEU A 216 -35.26 46.29 -6.82
CA LEU A 216 -33.81 46.25 -6.83
C LEU A 216 -33.28 45.96 -8.23
N GLN A 217 -32.88 46.98 -8.95
CA GLN A 217 -32.22 46.86 -10.24
C GLN A 217 -30.73 47.19 -10.12
N PHE A 218 -29.86 46.28 -10.52
CA PHE A 218 -28.44 46.49 -10.65
C PHE A 218 -28.09 46.53 -12.16
N THR A 219 -27.50 47.63 -12.57
CA THR A 219 -26.96 47.73 -13.91
C THR A 219 -25.46 47.86 -13.83
N PHE A 220 -24.75 46.91 -14.41
CA PHE A 220 -23.28 46.90 -14.43
C PHE A 220 -22.76 47.54 -15.71
N TYR A 221 -21.96 48.57 -15.58
CA TYR A 221 -21.21 49.21 -16.67
C TYR A 221 -19.71 48.96 -16.45
N GLY A 222 -19.23 47.82 -16.92
CA GLY A 222 -17.84 47.45 -16.65
C GLY A 222 -17.54 47.25 -15.18
N ALA A 223 -16.65 48.08 -14.61
CA ALA A 223 -16.28 48.04 -13.19
C ALA A 223 -17.25 48.85 -12.28
N TYR A 224 -18.25 49.52 -12.86
CA TYR A 224 -19.19 50.35 -12.07
C TYR A 224 -20.53 49.65 -12.02
N ALA A 225 -21.12 49.70 -10.80
CA ALA A 225 -22.53 49.28 -10.61
C ALA A 225 -23.37 50.50 -10.26
N VAL A 226 -24.47 50.69 -11.01
CA VAL A 226 -25.46 51.74 -10.70
C VAL A 226 -26.55 51.05 -9.90
N MET A 227 -26.86 51.63 -8.75
CA MET A 227 -27.88 51.14 -7.82
C MET A 227 -29.13 51.98 -7.90
N SER A 228 -30.26 51.40 -7.60
CA SER A 228 -31.52 52.06 -7.39
C SER A 228 -31.42 53.10 -6.27
N PRO A 229 -32.12 54.25 -6.33
CA PRO A 229 -32.02 55.32 -5.34
C PRO A 229 -32.45 54.93 -3.91
N ASN A 230 -33.17 53.81 -3.76
CA ASN A 230 -33.69 53.32 -2.49
C ASN A 230 -32.78 52.29 -1.80
N VAL A 231 -31.49 52.28 -2.13
CA VAL A 231 -30.50 51.31 -1.60
C VAL A 231 -29.43 52.03 -0.85
N LYS A 232 -29.14 51.57 0.36
CA LYS A 232 -28.01 52.05 1.17
C LYS A 232 -26.87 51.05 1.19
N ILE A 233 -25.65 51.55 1.11
CA ILE A 233 -24.46 50.77 1.37
C ILE A 233 -24.35 50.60 2.89
N VAL A 234 -24.27 49.36 3.33
CA VAL A 234 -24.06 49.03 4.75
C VAL A 234 -22.61 49.28 5.09
N GLU A 235 -22.37 50.24 5.99
CA GLU A 235 -21.04 50.42 6.55
C GLU A 235 -20.68 49.19 7.38
N LYS A 236 -19.57 48.57 7.05
CA LYS A 236 -19.06 47.44 7.82
C LYS A 236 -18.39 47.97 9.06
N ALA A 237 -18.84 47.55 10.23
CA ALA A 237 -18.04 47.68 11.46
C ALA A 237 -16.81 46.77 11.30
N ILE A 238 -15.64 47.38 11.19
CA ILE A 238 -14.34 46.70 11.16
C ILE A 238 -13.94 46.34 12.61
#